data_b7e98a10f1500f126e0d4c931ed28cae
#
_entry.id   b7e98a10f1500f126e0d4c931ed28cae
#
_cell.length_a   1.000
_cell.length_b   1.000
_cell.length_c   1.000
_cell.angle_alpha   90.00
_cell.angle_beta   90.00
_cell.angle_gamma   90.00
#
_symmetry.space_group_name_H-M   'P 1'
#
loop_
_entity.id
_entity.type
_entity.pdbx_description
1 polymer ?
#
loop_
_entity_poly.entity_id
_entity_poly.type
_entity_poly.pdbx_seq_one_letter_code
_entity_poly.pdbx_strand_id
1 'polypeptide(L)'
;LSLLSTAKMQGEKTWSVLSQYLEDIAVIVPYFDRVESLELGCDYYIGVYPETLASEFHHPILPLYRVNAFESRDREVLQVLTAIKENLPLREVPLRSRQDVFISASSLEKLFQERFPQALDNLEKLISGISYDLDTSLKLPRFNPARPAVEELRERAELGLVQKGLTSKEYQDRLDQELSVIHDMGFDDYFLVVWDLLRFGRSNGYYMGMGRGSAVGSLVSYALDITGIDPVEKNLIFERFLNRERYTMPDIDIDIPDIYRPDFIRYVGNKYGSKHAAQIVTFSTFGAKQALRDVLKRFGVPEYELSAITKK
;
A
#
# COMPACT_ATOMS: atom_id res chain seq x y z
N LEU A 1 -2.80 -9.40 4.44
CA LEU A 1 -1.59 -8.87 3.80
C LEU A 1 -0.91 -7.78 4.63
N SER A 2 -1.64 -6.81 5.17
CA SER A 2 -1.06 -5.75 6.01
C SER A 2 -0.41 -6.29 7.28
N LEU A 3 -1.03 -7.27 7.95
CA LEU A 3 -0.48 -7.94 9.13
C LEU A 3 0.84 -8.68 8.83
N LEU A 4 0.91 -9.39 7.69
CA LEU A 4 2.12 -10.08 7.25
C LEU A 4 3.26 -9.11 6.96
N SER A 5 2.97 -8.00 6.31
CA SER A 5 3.95 -6.95 6.04
C SER A 5 4.47 -6.33 7.33
N THR A 6 3.56 -6.05 8.29
CA THR A 6 3.92 -5.50 9.61
C THR A 6 4.76 -6.48 10.41
N ALA A 7 4.36 -7.74 10.52
CA ALA A 7 5.13 -8.78 11.21
C ALA A 7 6.54 -8.94 10.64
N LYS A 8 6.67 -8.94 9.30
CA LYS A 8 7.96 -9.01 8.63
C LYS A 8 8.84 -7.79 8.93
N MET A 9 8.27 -6.59 8.95
CA MET A 9 9.00 -5.36 9.29
C MET A 9 9.45 -5.31 10.76
N GLN A 10 8.66 -5.92 11.64
CA GLN A 10 8.96 -6.00 13.09
C GLN A 10 9.87 -7.18 13.46
N GLY A 11 10.25 -8.02 12.48
CA GLY A 11 11.08 -9.20 12.71
C GLY A 11 10.35 -10.34 13.43
N GLU A 12 9.01 -10.30 13.50
CA GLU A 12 8.21 -11.35 14.08
C GLU A 12 8.14 -12.57 13.15
N LYS A 13 8.00 -13.76 13.74
CA LYS A 13 7.77 -14.98 12.97
C LYS A 13 6.40 -14.88 12.29
N THR A 14 6.41 -14.78 10.98
CA THR A 14 5.21 -14.58 10.14
C THR A 14 4.10 -15.59 10.46
N TRP A 15 4.46 -16.86 10.75
CA TRP A 15 3.50 -17.90 11.05
C TRP A 15 2.77 -17.68 12.38
N SER A 16 3.45 -17.22 13.42
CA SER A 16 2.82 -16.98 14.74
C SER A 16 1.75 -15.90 14.70
N VAL A 17 1.86 -14.97 13.76
CA VAL A 17 0.84 -13.94 13.51
C VAL A 17 -0.27 -14.48 12.62
N LEU A 18 0.09 -15.18 11.53
CA LEU A 18 -0.88 -15.67 10.55
C LEU A 18 -1.80 -16.75 11.14
N SER A 19 -1.27 -17.66 11.96
CA SER A 19 -2.05 -18.77 12.55
C SER A 19 -3.29 -18.35 13.35
N GLN A 20 -3.33 -17.09 13.78
CA GLN A 20 -4.50 -16.52 14.50
C GLN A 20 -5.65 -16.10 13.56
N TYR A 21 -5.45 -16.12 12.24
CA TYR A 21 -6.36 -15.56 11.23
C TYR A 21 -6.56 -16.53 10.05
N LEU A 22 -6.61 -17.83 10.33
CA LEU A 22 -6.71 -18.88 9.29
C LEU A 22 -8.15 -19.26 8.95
N GLU A 23 -9.12 -18.71 9.64
CA GLU A 23 -10.53 -18.90 9.31
C GLU A 23 -10.78 -18.38 7.88
N ASP A 24 -11.42 -19.22 7.05
CA ASP A 24 -11.69 -18.96 5.63
C ASP A 24 -10.47 -18.72 4.73
N ILE A 25 -9.29 -19.16 5.15
CA ILE A 25 -8.06 -19.08 4.34
C ILE A 25 -7.55 -20.47 3.97
N ALA A 26 -7.36 -20.72 2.66
CA ALA A 26 -6.63 -21.89 2.21
C ALA A 26 -5.11 -21.70 2.38
N VAL A 27 -4.48 -22.57 3.14
CA VAL A 27 -3.03 -22.57 3.35
C VAL A 27 -2.38 -23.48 2.31
N ILE A 28 -1.47 -22.94 1.50
CA ILE A 28 -0.70 -23.71 0.52
C ILE A 28 0.77 -23.62 0.88
N VAL A 29 1.37 -24.76 1.19
CA VAL A 29 2.80 -24.86 1.51
C VAL A 29 3.56 -25.40 0.29
N PRO A 30 4.47 -24.62 -0.30
CA PRO A 30 5.29 -25.13 -1.41
C PRO A 30 6.06 -26.38 -0.99
N TYR A 31 6.14 -27.36 -1.88
CA TYR A 31 6.86 -28.61 -1.62
C TYR A 31 8.33 -28.42 -1.26
N PHE A 32 8.79 -29.13 -0.24
CA PHE A 32 10.17 -29.35 0.13
C PHE A 32 10.29 -30.71 0.86
N ASP A 33 11.48 -31.30 0.99
CA ASP A 33 11.70 -32.68 1.42
C ASP A 33 11.05 -33.10 2.77
N ARG A 34 10.68 -32.15 3.61
CA ARG A 34 10.05 -32.42 4.93
C ARG A 34 8.68 -31.75 5.08
N VAL A 35 8.03 -31.40 3.99
CA VAL A 35 6.74 -30.69 4.03
C VAL A 35 5.65 -31.49 4.77
N GLU A 36 5.66 -32.82 4.60
CA GLU A 36 4.70 -33.75 5.25
C GLU A 36 4.82 -33.80 6.78
N SER A 37 5.95 -33.39 7.34
CA SER A 37 6.20 -33.38 8.78
C SER A 37 5.90 -32.01 9.44
N LEU A 38 5.26 -31.10 8.73
CA LEU A 38 4.91 -29.80 9.27
C LEU A 38 3.68 -29.89 10.17
N GLU A 39 3.80 -29.38 11.39
CA GLU A 39 2.69 -29.20 12.33
C GLU A 39 2.28 -27.72 12.33
N LEU A 40 1.30 -27.37 11.48
CA LEU A 40 0.84 -25.99 11.34
C LEU A 40 -0.38 -25.64 12.21
N GLY A 41 -1.02 -26.66 12.83
CA GLY A 41 -2.23 -26.46 13.62
C GLY A 41 -3.48 -26.14 12.77
N CYS A 42 -3.41 -26.33 11.47
CA CYS A 42 -4.51 -26.18 10.53
C CYS A 42 -4.33 -27.12 9.34
N ASP A 43 -5.41 -27.36 8.62
CA ASP A 43 -5.35 -28.08 7.34
C ASP A 43 -4.61 -27.24 6.30
N TYR A 44 -3.80 -27.91 5.47
CA TYR A 44 -3.07 -27.25 4.40
C TYR A 44 -2.94 -28.12 3.16
N TYR A 45 -2.70 -27.48 2.04
CA TYR A 45 -2.35 -28.10 0.78
C TYR A 45 -0.84 -28.09 0.58
N ILE A 46 -0.30 -29.15 -0.04
CA ILE A 46 1.08 -29.13 -0.51
C ILE A 46 1.07 -28.61 -1.95
N GLY A 47 1.77 -27.50 -2.17
CA GLY A 47 1.94 -26.92 -3.51
C GLY A 47 3.04 -27.65 -4.28
N VAL A 48 2.69 -28.43 -5.29
CA VAL A 48 3.64 -29.17 -6.12
C VAL A 48 4.00 -28.40 -7.38
N TYR A 49 5.28 -28.41 -7.74
CA TYR A 49 5.79 -27.87 -9.01
C TYR A 49 5.88 -28.97 -10.07
N PRO A 50 5.92 -28.66 -11.37
CA PRO A 50 6.10 -29.65 -12.41
C PRO A 50 7.35 -30.53 -12.23
N GLU A 51 8.40 -29.96 -11.62
CA GLU A 51 9.67 -30.62 -11.32
C GLU A 51 9.72 -31.36 -9.98
N THR A 52 8.66 -31.32 -9.18
CA THR A 52 8.62 -32.02 -7.88
C THR A 52 8.85 -33.52 -8.06
N LEU A 53 9.82 -34.09 -7.36
CA LEU A 53 10.22 -35.49 -7.53
C LEU A 53 9.36 -36.50 -6.74
N ALA A 54 8.72 -36.05 -5.64
CA ALA A 54 7.84 -36.91 -4.84
C ALA A 54 6.62 -37.35 -5.64
N SER A 55 6.20 -38.61 -5.45
CA SER A 55 5.03 -39.21 -6.10
C SER A 55 3.89 -39.55 -5.15
N GLU A 56 4.16 -39.54 -3.84
CA GLU A 56 3.17 -39.88 -2.80
C GLU A 56 3.05 -38.74 -1.82
N PHE A 57 1.80 -38.40 -1.46
CA PHE A 57 1.48 -37.30 -0.55
C PHE A 57 0.34 -37.74 0.40
N HIS A 58 0.47 -37.43 1.68
CA HIS A 58 -0.56 -37.67 2.70
C HIS A 58 -1.52 -36.47 2.81
N HIS A 59 -1.05 -35.28 2.46
CA HIS A 59 -1.87 -34.08 2.37
C HIS A 59 -2.39 -33.85 0.93
N PRO A 60 -3.54 -33.16 0.77
CA PRO A 60 -4.01 -32.79 -0.57
C PRO A 60 -3.00 -31.88 -1.25
N ILE A 61 -2.77 -32.15 -2.55
CA ILE A 61 -1.82 -31.38 -3.35
C ILE A 61 -2.53 -30.36 -4.24
N LEU A 62 -1.85 -29.22 -4.49
CA LEU A 62 -2.27 -28.21 -5.47
C LEU A 62 -1.14 -27.89 -6.45
N PRO A 63 -1.45 -27.58 -7.72
CA PRO A 63 -0.42 -27.20 -8.68
C PRO A 63 0.13 -25.82 -8.35
N LEU A 64 1.45 -25.69 -8.29
CA LEU A 64 2.15 -24.42 -8.22
C LEU A 64 3.02 -24.23 -9.46
N TYR A 65 2.93 -23.07 -10.06
CA TYR A 65 3.76 -22.67 -11.16
C TYR A 65 4.28 -21.24 -10.94
N ARG A 66 5.60 -21.10 -11.02
CA ARG A 66 6.22 -19.78 -10.87
C ARG A 66 6.26 -19.06 -12.21
N VAL A 67 5.80 -17.81 -12.22
CA VAL A 67 5.93 -16.93 -13.38
C VAL A 67 6.79 -15.73 -12.97
N ASN A 68 8.00 -15.67 -13.48
CA ASN A 68 8.93 -14.58 -13.25
C ASN A 68 9.24 -13.78 -14.53
N ALA A 69 8.87 -14.32 -15.70
CA ALA A 69 9.13 -13.72 -17.00
C ALA A 69 7.96 -14.01 -17.94
N PHE A 70 7.69 -13.13 -18.90
CA PHE A 70 6.73 -13.39 -19.98
C PHE A 70 7.31 -14.30 -21.05
N GLU A 71 8.56 -14.03 -21.44
CA GLU A 71 9.26 -14.76 -22.51
C GLU A 71 10.63 -15.22 -22.02
N SER A 72 11.20 -16.21 -22.71
CA SER A 72 12.51 -16.77 -22.37
C SER A 72 13.65 -15.73 -22.38
N ARG A 73 13.57 -14.70 -23.23
CA ARG A 73 14.55 -13.61 -23.27
C ARG A 73 14.53 -12.72 -22.02
N ASP A 74 13.37 -12.59 -21.34
CA ASP A 74 13.24 -11.77 -20.14
C ASP A 74 14.03 -12.33 -18.95
N ARG A 75 14.50 -13.58 -19.05
CA ARG A 75 15.33 -14.21 -18.01
C ARG A 75 16.67 -13.51 -17.82
N GLU A 76 17.25 -12.98 -18.90
CA GLU A 76 18.48 -12.19 -18.85
C GLU A 76 18.21 -10.85 -18.15
N VAL A 77 17.07 -10.24 -18.45
CA VAL A 77 16.63 -9.02 -17.76
C VAL A 77 16.45 -9.27 -16.26
N LEU A 78 15.81 -10.39 -15.87
CA LEU A 78 15.65 -10.78 -14.48
C LEU A 78 16.99 -11.05 -13.77
N GLN A 79 17.97 -11.62 -14.48
CA GLN A 79 19.32 -11.80 -13.94
C GLN A 79 19.96 -10.44 -13.62
N VAL A 80 19.85 -9.47 -14.54
CA VAL A 80 20.36 -8.10 -14.35
C VAL A 80 19.63 -7.41 -13.19
N LEU A 81 18.29 -7.49 -13.14
CA LEU A 81 17.51 -6.89 -12.05
C LEU A 81 17.87 -7.51 -10.69
N THR A 82 18.11 -8.81 -10.65
CA THR A 82 18.59 -9.49 -9.44
C THR A 82 19.99 -9.00 -9.03
N ALA A 83 20.89 -8.86 -10.00
CA ALA A 83 22.23 -8.30 -9.76
C ALA A 83 22.16 -6.86 -9.21
N ILE A 84 21.26 -6.05 -9.72
CA ILE A 84 21.02 -4.68 -9.22
C ILE A 84 20.49 -4.72 -7.78
N LYS A 85 19.46 -5.53 -7.52
CA LYS A 85 18.81 -5.66 -6.21
C LYS A 85 19.79 -6.14 -5.13
N GLU A 86 20.55 -7.19 -5.42
CA GLU A 86 21.49 -7.79 -4.46
C GLU A 86 22.85 -7.07 -4.44
N ASN A 87 23.04 -6.05 -5.28
CA ASN A 87 24.28 -5.30 -5.45
C ASN A 87 25.49 -6.18 -5.82
N LEU A 88 25.28 -7.19 -6.66
CA LEU A 88 26.28 -8.15 -7.11
C LEU A 88 26.73 -7.90 -8.55
N PRO A 89 27.95 -8.30 -8.96
CA PRO A 89 28.32 -8.43 -10.37
C PRO A 89 27.42 -9.43 -11.10
N LEU A 90 27.09 -9.15 -12.36
CA LEU A 90 26.18 -10.01 -13.14
C LEU A 90 26.64 -11.48 -13.22
N ARG A 91 27.95 -11.73 -13.32
CA ARG A 91 28.56 -13.06 -13.37
C ARG A 91 28.31 -13.92 -12.13
N GLU A 92 27.98 -13.28 -11.00
CA GLU A 92 27.72 -13.97 -9.71
C GLU A 92 26.24 -14.33 -9.52
N VAL A 93 25.37 -13.85 -10.41
CA VAL A 93 23.94 -14.14 -10.37
C VAL A 93 23.62 -15.22 -11.40
N PRO A 94 23.13 -16.41 -10.99
CA PRO A 94 22.78 -17.46 -11.93
C PRO A 94 21.59 -17.08 -12.80
N LEU A 95 21.61 -17.52 -14.04
CA LEU A 95 20.46 -17.40 -14.94
C LEU A 95 19.34 -18.35 -14.44
N ARG A 96 18.14 -17.82 -14.26
CA ARG A 96 16.99 -18.62 -13.78
C ARG A 96 16.58 -19.71 -14.77
N SER A 97 15.91 -20.76 -14.26
CA SER A 97 15.40 -21.88 -15.05
C SER A 97 14.47 -21.42 -16.20
N ARG A 98 14.42 -22.22 -17.28
CA ARG A 98 13.49 -21.99 -18.39
C ARG A 98 12.02 -22.18 -18.00
N GLN A 99 11.74 -22.82 -16.88
CA GLN A 99 10.40 -23.17 -16.42
C GLN A 99 9.66 -22.01 -15.71
N ASP A 100 10.31 -20.86 -15.52
CA ASP A 100 9.71 -19.70 -14.85
C ASP A 100 9.05 -18.69 -15.83
N VAL A 101 8.65 -19.13 -17.02
CA VAL A 101 8.07 -18.29 -18.08
C VAL A 101 6.55 -18.45 -18.11
N PHE A 102 5.84 -17.36 -18.39
CA PHE A 102 4.39 -17.41 -18.57
C PHE A 102 3.99 -18.37 -19.71
N ILE A 103 3.06 -19.27 -19.42
CA ILE A 103 2.53 -20.24 -20.38
C ILE A 103 1.01 -20.18 -20.40
N SER A 104 0.39 -20.69 -21.45
CA SER A 104 -1.07 -20.77 -21.54
C SER A 104 -1.65 -21.73 -20.50
N ALA A 105 -2.92 -21.52 -20.11
CA ALA A 105 -3.63 -22.39 -19.18
C ALA A 105 -3.62 -23.85 -19.65
N SER A 106 -3.84 -24.10 -20.96
CA SER A 106 -3.81 -25.44 -21.53
C SER A 106 -2.42 -26.11 -21.50
N SER A 107 -1.35 -25.32 -21.59
CA SER A 107 0.01 -25.83 -21.45
C SER A 107 0.32 -26.15 -19.98
N LEU A 108 -0.15 -25.30 -19.07
CA LEU A 108 -0.02 -25.53 -17.62
C LEU A 108 -0.76 -26.81 -17.20
N GLU A 109 -2.00 -26.96 -17.62
CA GLU A 109 -2.81 -28.16 -17.37
C GLU A 109 -2.09 -29.43 -17.82
N LYS A 110 -1.56 -29.46 -19.03
CA LYS A 110 -0.80 -30.60 -19.55
C LYS A 110 0.42 -30.96 -18.71
N LEU A 111 1.15 -29.95 -18.17
CA LEU A 111 2.32 -30.18 -17.33
C LEU A 111 1.98 -30.95 -16.04
N PHE A 112 0.79 -30.72 -15.48
CA PHE A 112 0.35 -31.38 -14.25
C PHE A 112 -0.45 -32.65 -14.51
N GLN A 113 -1.16 -32.75 -15.65
CA GLN A 113 -2.04 -33.87 -15.96
C GLN A 113 -1.29 -35.22 -15.99
N GLU A 114 -0.05 -35.25 -16.45
CA GLU A 114 0.74 -36.49 -16.53
C GLU A 114 1.25 -36.98 -15.19
N ARG A 115 1.60 -36.05 -14.26
CA ARG A 115 2.28 -36.41 -13.01
C ARG A 115 1.43 -36.21 -11.79
N PHE A 116 0.58 -35.21 -11.80
CA PHE A 116 -0.20 -34.76 -10.62
C PHE A 116 -1.65 -34.46 -11.01
N PRO A 117 -2.40 -35.37 -11.67
CA PRO A 117 -3.79 -35.09 -12.04
C PRO A 117 -4.67 -34.74 -10.85
N GLN A 118 -4.44 -35.34 -9.68
CA GLN A 118 -5.15 -35.02 -8.45
C GLN A 118 -4.96 -33.57 -7.98
N ALA A 119 -3.84 -32.94 -8.32
CA ALA A 119 -3.63 -31.54 -8.00
C ALA A 119 -4.57 -30.62 -8.78
N LEU A 120 -4.87 -30.95 -10.04
CA LEU A 120 -5.84 -30.22 -10.85
C LEU A 120 -7.26 -30.39 -10.32
N ASP A 121 -7.66 -31.62 -9.97
CA ASP A 121 -8.97 -31.90 -9.37
C ASP A 121 -9.16 -31.16 -8.04
N ASN A 122 -8.12 -31.11 -7.21
CA ASN A 122 -8.16 -30.38 -5.94
C ASN A 122 -8.22 -28.86 -6.17
N LEU A 123 -7.54 -28.34 -7.20
CA LEU A 123 -7.61 -26.94 -7.56
C LEU A 123 -9.02 -26.55 -7.99
N GLU A 124 -9.68 -27.36 -8.82
CA GLU A 124 -11.06 -27.12 -9.25
C GLU A 124 -12.03 -27.12 -8.06
N LYS A 125 -11.90 -28.08 -7.15
CA LYS A 125 -12.68 -28.14 -5.90
C LYS A 125 -12.45 -26.90 -5.03
N LEU A 126 -11.20 -26.49 -4.86
CA LEU A 126 -10.86 -25.32 -4.06
C LEU A 126 -11.47 -24.05 -4.68
N ILE A 127 -11.28 -23.83 -5.97
CA ILE A 127 -11.79 -22.64 -6.67
C ILE A 127 -13.32 -22.58 -6.63
N SER A 128 -14.00 -23.72 -6.86
CA SER A 128 -15.47 -23.77 -6.82
C SER A 128 -16.06 -23.49 -5.44
N GLY A 129 -15.28 -23.74 -4.38
CA GLY A 129 -15.67 -23.44 -3.01
C GLY A 129 -15.39 -22.00 -2.55
N ILE A 130 -14.62 -21.20 -3.33
CA ILE A 130 -14.28 -19.83 -2.97
C ILE A 130 -15.44 -18.91 -3.39
N SER A 131 -16.05 -18.26 -2.40
CA SER A 131 -16.97 -17.16 -2.59
C SER A 131 -16.57 -16.02 -1.67
N TYR A 132 -16.10 -14.91 -2.24
CA TYR A 132 -15.66 -13.76 -1.48
C TYR A 132 -16.07 -12.45 -2.14
N ASP A 133 -16.86 -11.66 -1.41
CA ASP A 133 -17.19 -10.30 -1.81
C ASP A 133 -16.21 -9.32 -1.16
N LEU A 134 -15.49 -8.59 -1.99
CA LEU A 134 -14.54 -7.58 -1.51
C LEU A 134 -15.32 -6.41 -0.90
N ASP A 135 -15.16 -6.17 0.40
CA ASP A 135 -15.68 -4.98 1.05
C ASP A 135 -14.92 -3.74 0.55
N THR A 136 -15.55 -3.01 -0.37
CA THR A 136 -15.04 -1.76 -0.94
C THR A 136 -15.51 -0.52 -0.19
N SER A 137 -16.20 -0.68 0.95
CA SER A 137 -16.66 0.45 1.74
C SER A 137 -15.50 1.29 2.28
N LEU A 138 -15.70 2.61 2.30
CA LEU A 138 -14.72 3.54 2.87
C LEU A 138 -14.64 3.35 4.38
N LYS A 139 -13.45 3.06 4.91
CA LYS A 139 -13.19 2.85 6.34
C LYS A 139 -12.26 3.93 6.84
N LEU A 140 -12.82 5.05 7.30
CA LEU A 140 -12.04 6.11 7.92
C LEU A 140 -11.81 5.82 9.41
N PRO A 141 -10.62 6.15 9.96
CA PRO A 141 -10.37 6.07 11.39
C PRO A 141 -11.20 7.15 12.11
N ARG A 142 -11.70 6.83 13.30
CA ARG A 142 -12.31 7.84 14.16
C ARG A 142 -11.22 8.64 14.85
N PHE A 143 -11.33 9.96 14.78
CA PHE A 143 -10.41 10.87 15.47
C PHE A 143 -10.56 10.75 17.00
N ASN A 144 -11.80 10.81 17.49
CA ASN A 144 -12.15 10.70 18.89
C ASN A 144 -13.40 9.81 19.06
N PRO A 145 -13.25 8.55 19.51
CA PRO A 145 -14.41 7.66 19.70
C PRO A 145 -15.40 8.13 20.77
N ALA A 146 -14.98 9.02 21.69
CA ALA A 146 -15.80 9.48 22.81
C ALA A 146 -16.70 10.67 22.47
N ARG A 147 -16.52 11.30 21.28
CA ARG A 147 -17.28 12.49 20.88
C ARG A 147 -17.67 12.41 19.39
N PRO A 148 -18.88 12.91 19.00
CA PRO A 148 -19.26 13.02 17.60
C PRO A 148 -18.29 13.92 16.82
N ALA A 149 -17.75 13.41 15.71
CA ALA A 149 -16.77 14.14 14.90
C ALA A 149 -17.34 15.45 14.33
N VAL A 150 -18.63 15.46 13.97
CA VAL A 150 -19.33 16.64 13.43
C VAL A 150 -19.32 17.80 14.43
N GLU A 151 -19.54 17.54 15.72
CA GLU A 151 -19.53 18.58 16.77
C GLU A 151 -18.12 19.08 17.01
N GLU A 152 -17.13 18.17 17.07
CA GLU A 152 -15.74 18.51 17.31
C GLU A 152 -15.14 19.30 16.15
N LEU A 153 -15.48 18.93 14.91
CA LEU A 153 -15.03 19.64 13.70
C LEU A 153 -15.58 21.08 13.66
N ARG A 154 -16.89 21.23 13.93
CA ARG A 154 -17.56 22.54 13.98
C ARG A 154 -16.90 23.46 15.02
N GLU A 155 -16.78 23.00 16.26
CA GLU A 155 -16.19 23.79 17.35
C GLU A 155 -14.77 24.25 17.01
N ARG A 156 -13.95 23.37 16.44
CA ARG A 156 -12.58 23.72 16.07
C ARG A 156 -12.52 24.72 14.92
N ALA A 157 -13.38 24.57 13.93
CA ALA A 157 -13.43 25.47 12.80
C ALA A 157 -13.94 26.87 13.22
N GLU A 158 -14.99 26.94 14.05
CA GLU A 158 -15.49 28.19 14.63
C GLU A 158 -14.42 28.90 15.48
N LEU A 159 -13.73 28.13 16.35
CA LEU A 159 -12.62 28.68 17.16
C LEU A 159 -11.50 29.22 16.27
N GLY A 160 -11.15 28.49 15.20
CA GLY A 160 -10.13 28.93 14.24
C GLY A 160 -10.50 30.23 13.53
N LEU A 161 -11.76 30.41 13.12
CA LEU A 161 -12.24 31.64 12.53
C LEU A 161 -12.20 32.80 13.54
N VAL A 162 -12.62 32.57 14.79
CA VAL A 162 -12.53 33.57 15.87
C VAL A 162 -11.08 34.02 16.11
N GLN A 163 -10.14 33.08 16.16
CA GLN A 163 -8.71 33.37 16.31
C GLN A 163 -8.14 34.20 15.17
N LYS A 164 -8.71 34.05 13.96
CA LYS A 164 -8.33 34.83 12.77
C LYS A 164 -9.09 36.16 12.64
N GLY A 165 -10.05 36.45 13.56
CA GLY A 165 -10.89 37.65 13.50
C GLY A 165 -11.96 37.62 12.39
N LEU A 166 -12.31 36.45 11.89
CA LEU A 166 -13.22 36.25 10.75
C LEU A 166 -14.60 35.81 11.24
N THR A 167 -15.34 36.77 11.84
CA THR A 167 -16.64 36.52 12.50
C THR A 167 -17.84 37.12 11.75
N SER A 168 -17.64 37.66 10.54
CA SER A 168 -18.73 38.22 9.76
C SER A 168 -19.75 37.15 9.31
N LYS A 169 -20.96 37.61 9.00
CA LYS A 169 -22.01 36.70 8.54
C LYS A 169 -21.60 35.89 7.28
N GLU A 170 -20.87 36.50 6.39
CA GLU A 170 -20.38 35.83 5.15
C GLU A 170 -19.52 34.60 5.49
N TYR A 171 -18.58 34.71 6.45
CA TYR A 171 -17.77 33.57 6.88
C TYR A 171 -18.60 32.51 7.61
N GLN A 172 -19.59 32.91 8.40
CA GLN A 172 -20.46 31.97 9.11
C GLN A 172 -21.33 31.18 8.11
N ASP A 173 -21.97 31.86 7.16
CA ASP A 173 -22.79 31.22 6.14
C ASP A 173 -21.95 30.24 5.28
N ARG A 174 -20.73 30.64 4.90
CA ARG A 174 -19.80 29.78 4.17
C ARG A 174 -19.33 28.56 5.00
N LEU A 175 -19.03 28.78 6.29
CA LEU A 175 -18.64 27.70 7.19
C LEU A 175 -19.75 26.65 7.34
N ASP A 176 -21.00 27.09 7.55
CA ASP A 176 -22.16 26.21 7.69
C ASP A 176 -22.41 25.41 6.42
N GLN A 177 -22.26 26.03 5.25
CA GLN A 177 -22.36 25.35 3.96
C GLN A 177 -21.32 24.25 3.82
N GLU A 178 -20.05 24.55 4.07
CA GLU A 178 -18.96 23.58 3.94
C GLU A 178 -19.09 22.44 4.93
N LEU A 179 -19.36 22.73 6.22
CA LEU A 179 -19.56 21.71 7.24
C LEU A 179 -20.72 20.77 6.91
N SER A 180 -21.83 21.31 6.35
CA SER A 180 -22.94 20.48 5.90
C SER A 180 -22.51 19.50 4.81
N VAL A 181 -21.74 19.96 3.81
CA VAL A 181 -21.24 19.09 2.74
C VAL A 181 -20.27 18.03 3.26
N ILE A 182 -19.34 18.45 4.13
CA ILE A 182 -18.35 17.54 4.73
C ILE A 182 -19.07 16.43 5.53
N HIS A 183 -20.07 16.81 6.33
CA HIS A 183 -20.85 15.88 7.14
C HIS A 183 -21.67 14.90 6.29
N ASP A 184 -22.40 15.41 5.29
CA ASP A 184 -23.23 14.59 4.40
C ASP A 184 -22.39 13.56 3.62
N MET A 185 -21.15 13.90 3.34
CA MET A 185 -20.18 13.00 2.68
C MET A 185 -19.40 12.09 3.66
N GLY A 186 -19.58 12.26 5.00
CA GLY A 186 -18.95 11.45 6.03
C GLY A 186 -17.45 11.70 6.23
N PHE A 187 -16.97 12.92 5.97
CA PHE A 187 -15.55 13.25 6.05
C PHE A 187 -15.14 14.05 7.30
N ASP A 188 -16.03 14.21 8.31
CA ASP A 188 -15.71 14.92 9.54
C ASP A 188 -14.44 14.41 10.22
N ASP A 189 -14.33 13.09 10.42
CA ASP A 189 -13.15 12.45 11.01
C ASP A 189 -11.89 12.66 10.17
N TYR A 190 -12.04 12.67 8.83
CA TYR A 190 -10.91 12.88 7.92
C TYR A 190 -10.25 14.25 8.15
N PHE A 191 -11.03 15.32 8.20
CA PHE A 191 -10.53 16.67 8.48
C PHE A 191 -9.87 16.76 9.85
N LEU A 192 -10.45 16.13 10.87
CA LEU A 192 -9.90 16.08 12.22
C LEU A 192 -8.59 15.32 12.29
N VAL A 193 -8.45 14.21 11.58
CA VAL A 193 -7.20 13.44 11.48
C VAL A 193 -6.11 14.27 10.81
N VAL A 194 -6.42 14.95 9.71
CA VAL A 194 -5.47 15.83 9.01
C VAL A 194 -5.04 16.99 9.90
N TRP A 195 -5.99 17.64 10.56
CA TRP A 195 -5.71 18.69 11.55
C TRP A 195 -4.79 18.20 12.67
N ASP A 196 -5.04 17.01 13.21
CA ASP A 196 -4.26 16.43 14.30
C ASP A 196 -2.82 16.14 13.89
N LEU A 197 -2.59 15.65 12.66
CA LEU A 197 -1.25 15.45 12.12
C LEU A 197 -0.47 16.77 12.06
N LEU A 198 -1.10 17.84 11.56
CA LEU A 198 -0.47 19.15 11.49
C LEU A 198 -0.19 19.72 12.88
N ARG A 199 -1.14 19.54 13.81
CA ARG A 199 -0.95 19.93 15.21
C ARG A 199 0.21 19.18 15.86
N PHE A 200 0.32 17.86 15.64
CA PHE A 200 1.43 17.06 16.14
C PHE A 200 2.77 17.61 15.63
N GLY A 201 2.91 17.86 14.34
CA GLY A 201 4.14 18.42 13.77
C GLY A 201 4.50 19.78 14.38
N ARG A 202 3.54 20.70 14.45
CA ARG A 202 3.75 22.04 15.00
C ARG A 202 4.09 22.01 16.50
N SER A 203 3.42 21.16 17.28
CA SER A 203 3.68 21.02 18.73
C SER A 203 5.07 20.45 19.02
N ASN A 204 5.67 19.73 18.09
CA ASN A 204 7.04 19.21 18.19
C ASN A 204 8.07 20.19 17.57
N GLY A 205 7.64 21.37 17.14
CA GLY A 205 8.53 22.37 16.53
C GLY A 205 9.00 21.98 15.11
N TYR A 206 8.30 21.05 14.44
CA TYR A 206 8.63 20.68 13.09
C TYR A 206 8.17 21.75 12.11
N TYR A 207 9.00 22.06 11.14
CA TYR A 207 8.58 22.91 10.03
C TYR A 207 7.56 22.15 9.19
N MET A 208 6.35 22.72 9.06
CA MET A 208 5.24 22.13 8.30
C MET A 208 4.89 23.02 7.13
N GLY A 209 4.79 22.45 5.94
CA GLY A 209 4.19 23.12 4.80
C GLY A 209 2.70 23.35 5.02
N MET A 210 2.16 24.39 4.38
CA MET A 210 0.70 24.57 4.30
C MET A 210 0.11 23.62 3.28
N GLY A 211 -1.11 23.15 3.55
CA GLY A 211 -1.88 22.34 2.59
C GLY A 211 -2.03 23.09 1.27
N ARG A 212 -1.99 22.36 0.18
CA ARG A 212 -2.01 22.86 -1.19
C ARG A 212 -3.07 22.15 -2.04
N GLY A 213 -3.12 22.46 -3.31
CA GLY A 213 -4.06 21.84 -4.25
C GLY A 213 -5.49 22.33 -4.04
N SER A 214 -6.48 21.45 -4.22
CA SER A 214 -7.90 21.80 -4.13
C SER A 214 -8.36 22.16 -2.73
N ALA A 215 -7.70 21.67 -1.69
CA ALA A 215 -8.02 21.97 -0.29
C ALA A 215 -7.94 23.46 0.07
N VAL A 216 -7.21 24.25 -0.72
CA VAL A 216 -7.12 25.72 -0.55
C VAL A 216 -8.48 26.41 -0.76
N GLY A 217 -9.41 25.79 -1.49
CA GLY A 217 -10.78 26.29 -1.68
C GLY A 217 -11.71 26.11 -0.46
N SER A 218 -11.25 25.45 0.62
CA SER A 218 -12.07 25.16 1.80
C SER A 218 -11.79 26.11 2.95
N LEU A 219 -12.84 26.76 3.43
CA LEU A 219 -12.81 27.61 4.63
C LEU A 219 -12.58 26.77 5.90
N VAL A 220 -13.13 25.57 5.98
CA VAL A 220 -12.85 24.63 7.09
C VAL A 220 -11.37 24.29 7.14
N SER A 221 -10.73 24.00 5.99
CA SER A 221 -9.29 23.75 5.93
C SER A 221 -8.47 24.98 6.38
N TYR A 222 -8.90 26.17 6.01
CA TYR A 222 -8.26 27.43 6.43
C TYR A 222 -8.44 27.69 7.93
N ALA A 223 -9.65 27.50 8.45
CA ALA A 223 -9.97 27.67 9.87
C ALA A 223 -9.14 26.70 10.76
N LEU A 224 -8.91 25.48 10.30
CA LEU A 224 -8.10 24.47 10.99
C LEU A 224 -6.58 24.64 10.79
N ASP A 225 -6.12 25.70 10.15
CA ASP A 225 -4.71 25.89 9.76
C ASP A 225 -4.14 24.75 8.91
N ILE A 226 -4.98 24.03 8.20
CA ILE A 226 -4.55 23.04 7.19
C ILE A 226 -3.99 23.79 5.99
N THR A 227 -4.68 24.82 5.53
CA THR A 227 -4.23 25.71 4.43
C THR A 227 -3.95 27.12 4.94
N GLY A 228 -3.16 27.88 4.19
CA GLY A 228 -2.72 29.21 4.58
C GLY A 228 -3.37 30.38 3.81
N ILE A 229 -4.32 30.10 2.93
CA ILE A 229 -4.97 31.09 2.06
C ILE A 229 -6.44 31.18 2.43
N ASP A 230 -6.93 32.41 2.64
CA ASP A 230 -8.34 32.68 2.89
C ASP A 230 -9.16 32.47 1.60
N PRO A 231 -10.00 31.45 1.53
CA PRO A 231 -10.77 31.16 0.31
C PRO A 231 -11.91 32.14 0.05
N VAL A 232 -12.44 32.80 1.08
CA VAL A 232 -13.50 33.79 0.94
C VAL A 232 -12.94 35.08 0.37
N GLU A 233 -11.86 35.61 0.97
CA GLU A 233 -11.15 36.79 0.45
C GLU A 233 -10.71 36.62 -1.02
N LYS A 234 -10.25 35.43 -1.39
CA LYS A 234 -9.76 35.11 -2.73
C LYS A 234 -10.83 34.58 -3.69
N ASN A 235 -12.08 34.53 -3.27
CA ASN A 235 -13.22 34.03 -4.07
C ASN A 235 -12.96 32.61 -4.63
N LEU A 236 -12.42 31.70 -3.81
CA LEU A 236 -12.15 30.33 -4.20
C LEU A 236 -13.39 29.46 -4.03
N ILE A 237 -13.56 28.53 -4.96
CA ILE A 237 -14.76 27.68 -5.07
C ILE A 237 -14.53 26.37 -4.31
N PHE A 238 -15.36 26.11 -3.29
CA PHE A 238 -15.32 24.89 -2.47
C PHE A 238 -15.68 23.62 -3.23
N GLU A 239 -16.63 23.72 -4.15
CA GLU A 239 -17.14 22.59 -4.94
C GLU A 239 -16.07 21.96 -5.86
N ARG A 240 -14.95 22.66 -6.08
CA ARG A 240 -13.77 22.08 -6.75
C ARG A 240 -12.99 21.12 -5.86
N PHE A 241 -13.14 21.24 -4.56
CA PHE A 241 -12.51 20.38 -3.57
C PHE A 241 -13.45 19.25 -3.14
N LEU A 242 -14.68 19.58 -2.72
CA LEU A 242 -15.72 18.62 -2.35
C LEU A 242 -17.05 18.97 -3.04
N ASN A 243 -17.69 17.97 -3.62
CA ASN A 243 -18.97 18.13 -4.30
C ASN A 243 -19.84 16.89 -4.04
N ARG A 244 -21.09 17.10 -3.54
CA ARG A 244 -22.07 16.04 -3.27
C ARG A 244 -22.41 15.20 -4.51
N GLU A 245 -22.37 15.81 -5.69
CA GLU A 245 -22.68 15.12 -6.95
C GLU A 245 -21.56 14.15 -7.38
N ARG A 246 -20.35 14.36 -6.87
CA ARG A 246 -19.19 13.54 -7.16
C ARG A 246 -18.62 12.99 -5.86
N TYR A 247 -19.08 11.80 -5.46
CA TYR A 247 -18.56 11.14 -4.26
C TYR A 247 -17.13 10.63 -4.50
N THR A 248 -16.18 11.48 -4.19
CA THR A 248 -14.74 11.14 -4.20
C THR A 248 -14.15 11.55 -2.87
N MET A 249 -13.24 10.73 -2.33
CA MET A 249 -12.50 11.08 -1.12
C MET A 249 -11.71 12.38 -1.37
N PRO A 250 -11.76 13.36 -0.43
CA PRO A 250 -10.95 14.56 -0.55
C PRO A 250 -9.46 14.22 -0.51
N ASP A 251 -8.67 14.96 -1.25
CA ASP A 251 -7.21 14.84 -1.27
C ASP A 251 -6.61 16.12 -0.67
N ILE A 252 -5.98 16.00 0.49
CA ILE A 252 -5.30 17.09 1.18
C ILE A 252 -3.81 16.80 1.17
N ASP A 253 -3.10 17.49 0.30
CA ASP A 253 -1.65 17.43 0.22
C ASP A 253 -0.99 18.21 1.37
N ILE A 254 -0.13 17.54 2.14
CA ILE A 254 0.65 18.14 3.23
C ILE A 254 2.13 17.89 2.97
N ASP A 255 2.92 18.97 2.95
CA ASP A 255 4.37 18.87 2.78
C ASP A 255 5.05 18.74 4.16
N ILE A 256 5.77 17.64 4.34
CA ILE A 256 6.51 17.32 5.57
C ILE A 256 7.97 17.09 5.20
N PRO A 257 8.95 17.71 5.88
CA PRO A 257 10.35 17.39 5.67
C PRO A 257 10.63 15.92 5.93
N ASP A 258 11.37 15.29 5.04
CA ASP A 258 11.62 13.83 5.03
C ASP A 258 12.23 13.34 6.35
N ILE A 259 13.04 14.17 6.99
CA ILE A 259 13.67 13.85 8.30
C ILE A 259 12.63 13.57 9.42
N TYR A 260 11.42 14.15 9.36
CA TYR A 260 10.37 13.96 10.36
C TYR A 260 9.35 12.88 9.98
N ARG A 261 9.39 12.38 8.75
CA ARG A 261 8.45 11.36 8.27
C ARG A 261 8.35 10.11 9.17
N PRO A 262 9.44 9.56 9.72
CA PRO A 262 9.37 8.43 10.65
C PRO A 262 8.57 8.72 11.92
N ASP A 263 8.64 9.95 12.42
CA ASP A 263 7.92 10.36 13.63
C ASP A 263 6.41 10.46 13.39
N PHE A 264 5.99 10.95 12.22
CA PHE A 264 4.58 10.96 11.82
C PHE A 264 4.03 9.53 11.67
N ILE A 265 4.77 8.62 11.03
CA ILE A 265 4.36 7.22 10.90
C ILE A 265 4.18 6.59 12.28
N ARG A 266 5.13 6.82 13.20
CA ARG A 266 5.06 6.35 14.58
C ARG A 266 3.86 6.96 15.33
N TYR A 267 3.64 8.25 15.19
CA TYR A 267 2.50 8.93 15.80
C TYR A 267 1.17 8.36 15.37
N VAL A 268 0.97 8.18 14.06
CA VAL A 268 -0.24 7.58 13.48
C VAL A 268 -0.45 6.16 14.00
N GLY A 269 0.60 5.32 13.98
CA GLY A 269 0.54 3.96 14.49
C GLY A 269 0.20 3.89 15.98
N ASN A 270 0.73 4.80 16.80
CA ASN A 270 0.45 4.84 18.23
C ASN A 270 -0.96 5.36 18.55
N LYS A 271 -1.43 6.38 17.82
CA LYS A 271 -2.72 7.01 18.09
C LYS A 271 -3.90 6.23 17.54
N TYR A 272 -3.79 5.79 16.29
CA TYR A 272 -4.89 5.13 15.56
C TYR A 272 -4.75 3.60 15.54
N GLY A 273 -3.66 3.08 16.09
CA GLY A 273 -3.35 1.65 16.15
C GLY A 273 -2.44 1.18 15.02
N SER A 274 -1.40 0.42 15.35
CA SER A 274 -0.43 -0.12 14.40
C SER A 274 -1.06 -1.06 13.36
N LYS A 275 -2.20 -1.66 13.66
CA LYS A 275 -2.97 -2.51 12.74
C LYS A 275 -3.82 -1.69 11.74
N HIS A 276 -4.01 -0.40 11.99
CA HIS A 276 -4.82 0.50 11.16
C HIS A 276 -3.98 1.50 10.36
N ALA A 277 -2.66 1.45 10.51
CA ALA A 277 -1.73 2.32 9.80
C ALA A 277 -0.79 1.50 8.93
N ALA A 278 -0.74 1.80 7.65
CA ALA A 278 0.15 1.16 6.70
C ALA A 278 0.71 2.17 5.69
N GLN A 279 1.92 1.94 5.22
CA GLN A 279 2.45 2.69 4.10
C GLN A 279 1.94 2.09 2.79
N ILE A 280 1.57 2.95 1.84
CA ILE A 280 1.17 2.52 0.51
C ILE A 280 2.40 2.00 -0.23
N VAL A 281 2.26 0.80 -0.82
CA VAL A 281 3.28 0.25 -1.73
C VAL A 281 3.26 1.06 -3.02
N THR A 282 4.41 1.60 -3.39
CA THR A 282 4.59 2.33 -4.65
C THR A 282 5.46 1.52 -5.59
N PHE A 283 5.08 1.53 -6.88
CA PHE A 283 5.90 0.97 -7.95
C PHE A 283 6.59 2.12 -8.66
N SER A 284 7.91 2.03 -8.77
CA SER A 284 8.71 2.96 -9.55
C SER A 284 9.31 2.27 -10.76
N THR A 285 9.49 3.01 -11.84
CA THR A 285 10.17 2.55 -13.04
C THR A 285 11.58 3.13 -13.09
N PHE A 286 12.52 2.37 -13.67
CA PHE A 286 13.84 2.88 -13.93
C PHE A 286 13.78 3.93 -15.05
N GLY A 287 14.15 5.18 -14.77
CA GLY A 287 14.42 6.15 -15.83
C GLY A 287 15.60 5.68 -16.69
N ALA A 288 15.57 5.96 -18.00
CA ALA A 288 16.54 5.43 -18.96
C ALA A 288 18.01 5.66 -18.54
N LYS A 289 18.33 6.86 -18.06
CA LYS A 289 19.69 7.21 -17.61
C LYS A 289 20.14 6.38 -16.40
N GLN A 290 19.27 6.20 -15.41
CA GLN A 290 19.56 5.42 -14.21
C GLN A 290 19.63 3.93 -14.55
N ALA A 291 18.72 3.42 -15.38
CA ALA A 291 18.75 2.04 -15.85
C ALA A 291 20.07 1.72 -16.54
N LEU A 292 20.50 2.55 -17.48
CA LEU A 292 21.76 2.36 -18.18
C LEU A 292 22.96 2.35 -17.21
N ARG A 293 22.98 3.26 -16.24
CA ARG A 293 24.03 3.33 -15.24
C ARG A 293 24.09 2.08 -14.35
N ASP A 294 22.94 1.65 -13.85
CA ASP A 294 22.86 0.50 -12.96
C ASP A 294 23.23 -0.80 -13.68
N VAL A 295 22.75 -0.98 -14.91
CA VAL A 295 23.09 -2.13 -15.75
C VAL A 295 24.61 -2.17 -16.03
N LEU A 296 25.20 -1.10 -16.57
CA LEU A 296 26.62 -1.06 -16.92
C LEU A 296 27.52 -1.30 -15.68
N LYS A 297 27.11 -0.80 -14.53
CA LYS A 297 27.80 -1.07 -13.26
C LYS A 297 27.84 -2.56 -12.93
N ARG A 298 26.76 -3.31 -13.22
CA ARG A 298 26.72 -4.78 -13.00
C ARG A 298 27.58 -5.55 -13.99
N PHE A 299 27.83 -4.98 -15.17
CA PHE A 299 28.80 -5.51 -16.14
C PHE A 299 30.27 -5.14 -15.82
N GLY A 300 30.52 -4.41 -14.73
CA GLY A 300 31.86 -4.06 -14.28
C GLY A 300 32.44 -2.80 -14.97
N VAL A 301 31.61 -1.99 -15.60
CA VAL A 301 32.06 -0.71 -16.21
C VAL A 301 32.47 0.27 -15.11
N PRO A 302 33.68 0.85 -15.18
CA PRO A 302 34.18 1.77 -14.16
C PRO A 302 33.37 3.08 -14.09
N GLU A 303 33.29 3.69 -12.90
CA GLU A 303 32.45 4.87 -12.63
C GLU A 303 32.77 6.09 -13.53
N TYR A 304 34.05 6.25 -13.89
CA TYR A 304 34.46 7.36 -14.79
C TYR A 304 33.90 7.19 -16.22
N GLU A 305 33.81 5.94 -16.72
CA GLU A 305 33.19 5.66 -18.02
C GLU A 305 31.66 5.78 -17.94
N LEU A 306 31.04 5.31 -16.86
CA LEU A 306 29.60 5.47 -16.62
C LEU A 306 29.21 6.96 -16.66
N SER A 307 30.01 7.80 -16.03
CA SER A 307 29.79 9.24 -16.01
C SER A 307 29.92 9.88 -17.38
N ALA A 308 30.84 9.39 -18.21
CA ALA A 308 31.01 9.87 -19.59
C ALA A 308 29.85 9.47 -20.51
N ILE A 309 29.36 8.21 -20.39
CA ILE A 309 28.25 7.67 -21.18
C ILE A 309 26.94 8.36 -20.81
N THR A 310 26.70 8.61 -19.52
CA THR A 310 25.44 9.14 -19.02
C THR A 310 25.34 10.68 -19.02
N LYS A 311 26.40 11.40 -19.37
CA LYS A 311 26.40 12.87 -19.57
C LYS A 311 25.88 13.30 -20.94
N LYS A 312 25.87 12.40 -21.91
CA LYS A 312 25.27 12.62 -23.24
C LYS A 312 23.77 12.30 -23.16
#